data_fd38afa05278dadde3722b8b823f3f93
#
_entry.id   fd38afa05278dadde3722b8b823f3f93
#
_cell.length_a   1.000
_cell.length_b   1.000
_cell.length_c   1.000
_cell.angle_alpha   90.00
_cell.angle_beta   90.00
_cell.angle_gamma   90.00
#
_symmetry.space_group_name_H-M   'P 1'
#
loop_
_entity.id
_entity.type
_entity.pdbx_description
1 polymer ?
#
loop_
_entity_poly.entity_id
_entity_poly.type
_entity_poly.pdbx_seq_one_letter_code
_entity_poly.pdbx_strand_id
1 'polypeptide(L)'
;MNAIECKQLSLAYGQRGIFQDFSASIAPGEFIAILGANGAGKSTLLRAILGLIAPSKGQIALFGQAVHKGAAFIGYMPQMRQNLGNNNSLSAYAWLGANLNGYQWGLPRLNAKQTEELQRVIGLVKAEKIINRPYSLLSGGERQRLLLAQALLNKPKILLLDEPLMNLDPYYQATLVSLIDEIRLQYGITILFTSHDINPLISSVGRVLYLAKGKAVIGLVNEI
;
A
#
# COMPACT_ATOMS: atom_id res chain seq x y z
N MET A 1 -9.80 -5.27 -19.22
CA MET A 1 -8.78 -6.13 -18.54
C MET A 1 -8.74 -5.71 -17.09
N ASN A 2 -8.87 -6.65 -16.13
CA ASN A 2 -8.87 -6.33 -14.70
C ASN A 2 -7.45 -5.98 -14.21
N ALA A 3 -7.35 -5.07 -13.26
CA ALA A 3 -6.08 -4.79 -12.59
C ALA A 3 -5.67 -5.97 -11.69
N ILE A 4 -6.65 -6.53 -10.95
CA ILE A 4 -6.45 -7.70 -10.11
C ILE A 4 -7.61 -8.67 -10.35
N GLU A 5 -7.32 -9.93 -10.56
CA GLU A 5 -8.31 -10.99 -10.67
C GLU A 5 -7.94 -12.14 -9.74
N CYS A 6 -8.85 -12.51 -8.85
CA CYS A 6 -8.75 -13.69 -7.99
C CYS A 6 -9.75 -14.74 -8.46
N LYS A 7 -9.30 -15.99 -8.69
CA LYS A 7 -10.14 -17.12 -9.09
C LYS A 7 -10.01 -18.24 -8.08
N GLN A 8 -11.11 -18.58 -7.39
CA GLN A 8 -11.21 -19.64 -6.38
C GLN A 8 -10.06 -19.59 -5.38
N LEU A 9 -9.67 -18.37 -4.99
CA LEU A 9 -8.50 -18.10 -4.17
C LEU A 9 -8.71 -18.62 -2.76
N SER A 10 -7.80 -19.45 -2.28
CA SER A 10 -7.70 -19.85 -0.89
C SER A 10 -6.33 -19.49 -0.36
N LEU A 11 -6.28 -18.86 0.80
CA LEU A 11 -5.03 -18.47 1.46
C LEU A 11 -4.90 -19.17 2.82
N ALA A 12 -3.65 -19.55 3.13
CA ALA A 12 -3.27 -20.10 4.43
C ALA A 12 -1.94 -19.48 4.86
N TYR A 13 -1.71 -19.42 6.16
CA TYR A 13 -0.43 -19.07 6.76
C TYR A 13 0.07 -20.24 7.60
N GLY A 14 1.07 -20.96 7.11
CA GLY A 14 1.44 -22.26 7.63
C GLY A 14 0.27 -23.24 7.50
N GLN A 15 -0.13 -23.88 8.61
CA GLN A 15 -1.27 -24.79 8.65
C GLN A 15 -2.62 -24.10 8.90
N ARG A 16 -2.62 -22.79 9.20
CA ARG A 16 -3.85 -22.04 9.51
C ARG A 16 -4.47 -21.49 8.23
N GLY A 17 -5.65 -22.00 7.86
CA GLY A 17 -6.49 -21.41 6.81
C GLY A 17 -6.92 -19.98 7.18
N ILE A 18 -6.85 -19.06 6.21
CA ILE A 18 -7.26 -17.67 6.37
C ILE A 18 -8.64 -17.47 5.77
N PHE A 19 -8.81 -17.80 4.50
CA PHE A 19 -10.11 -17.87 3.82
C PHE A 19 -10.02 -18.85 2.64
N GLN A 20 -11.19 -19.27 2.14
CA GLN A 20 -11.30 -20.24 1.07
C GLN A 20 -12.27 -19.76 -0.01
N ASP A 21 -12.00 -20.21 -1.24
CA ASP A 21 -12.87 -20.09 -2.41
C ASP A 21 -13.35 -18.66 -2.69
N PHE A 22 -12.44 -17.70 -2.64
CA PHE A 22 -12.73 -16.30 -2.95
C PHE A 22 -12.48 -16.02 -4.42
N SER A 23 -13.49 -15.45 -5.10
CA SER A 23 -13.37 -14.98 -6.47
C SER A 23 -13.81 -13.53 -6.57
N ALA A 24 -12.97 -12.70 -7.15
CA ALA A 24 -13.26 -11.28 -7.38
C ALA A 24 -12.44 -10.72 -8.52
N SER A 25 -12.95 -9.66 -9.13
CA SER A 25 -12.23 -8.84 -10.10
C SER A 25 -12.26 -7.37 -9.67
N ILE A 26 -11.11 -6.71 -9.82
CA ILE A 26 -10.89 -5.30 -9.50
C ILE A 26 -10.46 -4.60 -10.79
N ALA A 27 -11.20 -3.58 -11.19
CA ALA A 27 -10.90 -2.82 -12.40
C ALA A 27 -9.73 -1.84 -12.16
N PRO A 28 -9.04 -1.39 -13.22
CA PRO A 28 -8.06 -0.31 -13.11
C PRO A 28 -8.68 0.97 -12.54
N GLY A 29 -7.94 1.63 -11.63
CA GLY A 29 -8.36 2.89 -11.00
C GLY A 29 -9.39 2.74 -9.86
N GLU A 30 -9.83 1.51 -9.51
CA GLU A 30 -10.68 1.31 -8.35
C GLU A 30 -9.95 1.57 -7.03
N PHE A 31 -10.69 2.06 -6.03
CA PHE A 31 -10.25 2.16 -4.65
C PHE A 31 -11.05 1.15 -3.80
N ILE A 32 -10.38 0.11 -3.33
CA ILE A 32 -10.97 -0.98 -2.54
C ILE A 32 -10.45 -0.89 -1.10
N ALA A 33 -11.37 -0.81 -0.13
CA ALA A 33 -11.02 -1.04 1.26
C ALA A 33 -11.05 -2.53 1.59
N ILE A 34 -10.01 -3.02 2.25
CA ILE A 34 -9.95 -4.39 2.79
C ILE A 34 -10.18 -4.29 4.29
N LEU A 35 -11.35 -4.70 4.75
CA LEU A 35 -11.76 -4.64 6.14
C LEU A 35 -11.70 -6.00 6.82
N GLY A 36 -11.56 -5.99 8.12
CA GLY A 36 -11.57 -7.19 8.96
C GLY A 36 -10.80 -6.98 10.25
N ALA A 37 -11.08 -7.80 11.25
CA ALA A 37 -10.39 -7.77 12.52
C ALA A 37 -8.87 -8.03 12.38
N ASN A 38 -8.11 -7.74 13.45
CA ASN A 38 -6.70 -8.09 13.49
C ASN A 38 -6.53 -9.60 13.36
N GLY A 39 -5.61 -10.03 12.50
CA GLY A 39 -5.41 -11.44 12.20
C GLY A 39 -6.42 -12.06 11.22
N ALA A 40 -7.35 -11.30 10.63
CA ALA A 40 -8.29 -11.78 9.61
C ALA A 40 -7.63 -12.15 8.27
N GLY A 41 -6.35 -11.77 8.06
CA GLY A 41 -5.60 -12.12 6.84
C GLY A 41 -5.42 -10.99 5.85
N LYS A 42 -5.75 -9.74 6.22
CA LYS A 42 -5.59 -8.54 5.36
C LYS A 42 -4.18 -8.44 4.77
N SER A 43 -3.16 -8.38 5.62
CA SER A 43 -1.76 -8.31 5.18
C SER A 43 -1.30 -9.58 4.44
N THR A 44 -1.89 -10.74 4.72
CA THR A 44 -1.59 -11.99 4.00
C THR A 44 -2.11 -11.92 2.56
N LEU A 45 -3.31 -11.36 2.35
CA LEU A 45 -3.82 -11.11 1.01
C LEU A 45 -2.92 -10.13 0.23
N LEU A 46 -2.50 -9.02 0.86
CA LEU A 46 -1.56 -8.11 0.20
C LEU A 46 -0.25 -8.80 -0.17
N ARG A 47 0.29 -9.65 0.72
CA ARG A 47 1.52 -10.43 0.44
C ARG A 47 1.33 -11.45 -0.69
N ALA A 48 0.15 -12.04 -0.81
CA ALA A 48 -0.15 -12.93 -1.93
C ALA A 48 -0.21 -12.15 -3.26
N ILE A 49 -0.80 -10.94 -3.28
CA ILE A 49 -0.81 -10.06 -4.45
C ILE A 49 0.61 -9.58 -4.80
N LEU A 50 1.49 -9.40 -3.81
CA LEU A 50 2.91 -9.09 -4.02
C LEU A 50 3.75 -10.28 -4.53
N GLY A 51 3.17 -11.49 -4.59
CA GLY A 51 3.90 -12.72 -4.93
C GLY A 51 4.86 -13.20 -3.83
N LEU A 52 4.69 -12.71 -2.59
CA LEU A 52 5.51 -13.11 -1.43
C LEU A 52 4.99 -14.39 -0.77
N ILE A 53 3.72 -14.71 -0.98
CA ILE A 53 3.05 -15.92 -0.45
C ILE A 53 2.28 -16.54 -1.61
N ALA A 54 2.48 -17.83 -1.84
CA ALA A 54 1.71 -18.56 -2.83
C ALA A 54 0.31 -18.88 -2.28
N PRO A 55 -0.75 -18.78 -3.10
CA PRO A 55 -2.06 -19.31 -2.74
C PRO A 55 -2.02 -20.81 -2.42
N SER A 56 -2.84 -21.26 -1.45
CA SER A 56 -3.01 -22.69 -1.17
C SER A 56 -3.89 -23.37 -2.23
N LYS A 57 -4.84 -22.61 -2.82
CA LYS A 57 -5.64 -23.03 -3.99
C LYS A 57 -6.01 -21.78 -4.81
N GLY A 58 -6.38 -22.01 -6.07
CA GLY A 58 -6.77 -20.94 -6.98
C GLY A 58 -5.58 -20.11 -7.48
N GLN A 59 -5.87 -18.94 -8.01
CA GLN A 59 -4.83 -18.09 -8.62
C GLN A 59 -5.15 -16.60 -8.48
N ILE A 60 -4.10 -15.79 -8.54
CA ILE A 60 -4.18 -14.33 -8.65
C ILE A 60 -3.52 -13.94 -9.98
N ALA A 61 -4.20 -13.09 -10.75
CA ALA A 61 -3.63 -12.47 -11.94
C ALA A 61 -3.65 -10.95 -11.81
N LEU A 62 -2.58 -10.29 -12.28
CA LEU A 62 -2.43 -8.83 -12.31
C LEU A 62 -2.32 -8.41 -13.76
N PHE A 63 -3.25 -7.58 -14.23
CA PHE A 63 -3.35 -7.21 -15.65
C PHE A 63 -3.26 -8.44 -16.58
N GLY A 64 -3.97 -9.53 -16.21
CA GLY A 64 -3.99 -10.79 -16.96
C GLY A 64 -2.73 -11.65 -16.88
N GLN A 65 -1.70 -11.23 -16.15
CA GLN A 65 -0.46 -11.98 -15.95
C GLN A 65 -0.45 -12.65 -14.57
N ALA A 66 0.14 -13.83 -14.47
CA ALA A 66 0.33 -14.47 -13.17
C ALA A 66 1.21 -13.61 -12.25
N VAL A 67 0.90 -13.64 -10.96
CA VAL A 67 1.66 -12.90 -9.96
C VAL A 67 3.09 -13.43 -9.89
N HIS A 68 4.05 -12.51 -9.87
CA HIS A 68 5.46 -12.81 -9.60
C HIS A 68 6.05 -11.77 -8.63
N LYS A 69 7.01 -12.22 -7.84
CA LYS A 69 7.69 -11.36 -6.87
C LYS A 69 8.44 -10.22 -7.56
N GLY A 70 8.29 -8.99 -7.05
CA GLY A 70 9.04 -7.84 -7.54
C GLY A 70 8.45 -7.19 -8.80
N ALA A 71 7.15 -7.37 -9.05
CA ALA A 71 6.47 -6.67 -10.14
C ALA A 71 6.60 -5.15 -9.97
N ALA A 72 7.35 -4.50 -10.88
CA ALA A 72 7.72 -3.07 -10.78
C ALA A 72 6.51 -2.12 -10.82
N PHE A 73 5.35 -2.60 -11.30
CA PHE A 73 4.10 -1.82 -11.34
C PHE A 73 3.27 -1.87 -10.04
N ILE A 74 3.79 -2.50 -8.97
CA ILE A 74 3.16 -2.53 -7.65
C ILE A 74 3.96 -1.66 -6.70
N GLY A 75 3.31 -0.67 -6.10
CA GLY A 75 3.80 0.05 -4.93
C GLY A 75 3.25 -0.59 -3.66
N TYR A 76 4.08 -0.71 -2.64
CA TYR A 76 3.67 -1.27 -1.36
C TYR A 76 4.09 -0.39 -0.21
N MET A 77 3.13 -0.02 0.61
CA MET A 77 3.34 0.68 1.88
C MET A 77 3.05 -0.31 3.02
N PRO A 78 4.09 -0.81 3.70
CA PRO A 78 3.92 -1.74 4.82
C PRO A 78 3.37 -1.03 6.05
N GLN A 79 2.73 -1.79 6.94
CA GLN A 79 2.35 -1.33 8.26
C GLN A 79 3.57 -0.78 9.00
N MET A 80 3.46 0.46 9.51
CA MET A 80 4.56 1.09 10.24
C MET A 80 4.82 0.34 11.54
N ARG A 81 6.01 -0.26 11.68
CA ARG A 81 6.48 -0.78 12.95
C ARG A 81 7.15 0.34 13.74
N GLN A 82 6.78 0.55 14.99
CA GLN A 82 7.32 1.61 15.86
C GLN A 82 8.84 1.50 16.11
N ASN A 83 9.45 0.35 15.81
CA ASN A 83 10.85 0.03 16.12
C ASN A 83 11.83 0.20 14.96
N LEU A 84 11.57 1.06 13.98
CA LEU A 84 12.64 1.51 13.09
C LEU A 84 13.57 2.41 13.94
N GLY A 85 14.64 1.83 14.43
CA GLY A 85 15.54 2.34 15.46
C GLY A 85 15.73 3.86 15.45
N ASN A 86 15.63 4.46 16.62
CA ASN A 86 15.72 5.91 16.87
C ASN A 86 17.04 6.58 16.43
N ASN A 87 17.94 5.85 15.78
CA ASN A 87 19.28 6.30 15.39
C ASN A 87 19.41 6.72 13.92
N ASN A 88 18.33 6.89 13.17
CA ASN A 88 18.43 7.39 11.80
C ASN A 88 18.60 8.93 11.81
N SER A 89 19.85 9.37 11.88
CA SER A 89 20.27 10.76 11.65
C SER A 89 20.16 11.19 10.17
N LEU A 90 19.78 10.27 9.28
CA LEU A 90 19.57 10.56 7.86
C LEU A 90 18.43 11.56 7.67
N SER A 91 18.62 12.53 6.76
CA SER A 91 17.52 13.36 6.31
C SER A 91 16.44 12.49 5.64
N ALA A 92 15.19 12.95 5.66
CA ALA A 92 14.09 12.29 4.97
C ALA A 92 14.39 12.12 3.47
N TYR A 93 15.10 13.08 2.84
CA TYR A 93 15.58 12.98 1.46
C TYR A 93 16.53 11.81 1.25
N ALA A 94 17.56 11.71 2.11
CA ALA A 94 18.53 10.62 2.02
C ALA A 94 17.87 9.24 2.27
N TRP A 95 16.93 9.19 3.22
CA TRP A 95 16.14 7.99 3.51
C TRP A 95 15.30 7.56 2.30
N LEU A 96 14.60 8.49 1.66
CA LEU A 96 13.79 8.20 0.48
C LEU A 96 14.67 7.81 -0.72
N GLY A 97 15.81 8.50 -0.92
CA GLY A 97 16.77 8.23 -1.98
C GLY A 97 17.44 6.85 -1.87
N ALA A 98 17.71 6.39 -0.65
CA ALA A 98 18.27 5.05 -0.43
C ALA A 98 17.35 3.93 -0.97
N ASN A 99 16.03 4.16 -1.00
CA ASN A 99 15.07 3.18 -1.54
C ASN A 99 15.08 3.07 -3.08
N LEU A 100 15.64 4.04 -3.79
CA LEU A 100 15.82 3.96 -5.24
C LEU A 100 17.03 3.12 -5.67
N ASN A 101 18.07 3.08 -4.83
CA ASN A 101 19.34 2.44 -5.17
C ASN A 101 19.55 1.06 -4.52
N GLY A 102 18.61 0.60 -3.77
CA GLY A 102 18.32 -0.72 -3.18
C GLY A 102 19.43 -1.63 -2.68
N TYR A 103 20.71 -1.55 -3.06
CA TYR A 103 21.80 -2.43 -2.60
C TYR A 103 23.20 -1.86 -2.87
N GLN A 104 23.33 -0.57 -3.15
CA GLN A 104 24.66 0.03 -3.35
C GLN A 104 25.22 0.51 -2.00
N TRP A 105 26.41 0.03 -1.66
CA TRP A 105 27.16 0.49 -0.49
C TRP A 105 27.61 1.95 -0.68
N GLY A 106 27.38 2.79 0.34
CA GLY A 106 27.77 4.19 0.36
C GLY A 106 26.59 5.17 0.30
N LEU A 107 26.90 6.47 0.27
CA LEU A 107 25.88 7.51 0.04
C LEU A 107 25.32 7.37 -1.38
N PRO A 108 24.00 7.27 -1.54
CA PRO A 108 23.41 7.09 -2.85
C PRO A 108 23.70 8.31 -3.73
N ARG A 109 24.53 8.12 -4.76
CA ARG A 109 24.68 9.12 -5.82
C ARG A 109 23.51 8.94 -6.78
N LEU A 110 22.54 9.82 -6.66
CA LEU A 110 21.38 9.84 -7.54
C LEU A 110 21.75 10.42 -8.89
N ASN A 111 21.38 9.76 -9.97
CA ASN A 111 21.45 10.32 -11.30
C ASN A 111 20.29 11.32 -11.52
N ALA A 112 20.34 12.09 -12.63
CA ALA A 112 19.33 13.13 -12.92
C ALA A 112 17.90 12.57 -12.94
N LYS A 113 17.69 11.38 -13.55
CA LYS A 113 16.36 10.73 -13.60
C LYS A 113 15.84 10.31 -12.22
N GLN A 114 16.73 9.82 -11.36
CA GLN A 114 16.39 9.45 -9.98
C GLN A 114 16.06 10.68 -9.13
N THR A 115 16.80 11.78 -9.34
CA THR A 115 16.55 13.04 -8.67
C THR A 115 15.19 13.61 -9.09
N GLU A 116 14.87 13.59 -10.39
CA GLU A 116 13.57 14.01 -10.91
C GLU A 116 12.43 13.17 -10.31
N GLU A 117 12.60 11.84 -10.25
CA GLU A 117 11.60 10.93 -9.67
C GLU A 117 11.38 11.21 -8.17
N LEU A 118 12.45 11.50 -7.41
CA LEU A 118 12.33 11.92 -6.02
C LEU A 118 11.55 13.21 -5.88
N GLN A 119 11.89 14.24 -6.67
CA GLN A 119 11.18 15.51 -6.64
C GLN A 119 9.70 15.34 -6.97
N ARG A 120 9.39 14.50 -7.96
CA ARG A 120 8.01 14.16 -8.32
C ARG A 120 7.24 13.58 -7.12
N VAL A 121 7.77 12.54 -6.46
CA VAL A 121 7.03 11.91 -5.35
C VAL A 121 6.98 12.79 -4.11
N ILE A 122 8.02 13.59 -3.84
CA ILE A 122 8.02 14.59 -2.75
C ILE A 122 6.88 15.59 -2.95
N GLY A 123 6.72 16.13 -4.17
CA GLY A 123 5.62 17.02 -4.50
C GLY A 123 4.26 16.35 -4.39
N LEU A 124 4.11 15.10 -4.88
CA LEU A 124 2.86 14.35 -4.79
C LEU A 124 2.37 14.17 -3.36
N VAL A 125 3.26 13.87 -2.43
CA VAL A 125 2.86 13.68 -1.02
C VAL A 125 2.93 14.95 -0.18
N LYS A 126 3.20 16.11 -0.81
CA LYS A 126 3.28 17.43 -0.16
C LYS A 126 4.31 17.42 0.99
N ALA A 127 5.52 16.85 0.73
CA ALA A 127 6.58 16.63 1.72
C ALA A 127 7.74 17.64 1.64
N GLU A 128 7.65 18.70 0.83
CA GLU A 128 8.73 19.65 0.54
C GLU A 128 9.29 20.30 1.82
N LYS A 129 8.41 20.61 2.78
CA LYS A 129 8.79 21.27 4.04
C LYS A 129 9.52 20.36 5.02
N ILE A 130 9.40 19.05 4.87
CA ILE A 130 9.93 18.06 5.82
C ILE A 130 11.11 17.28 5.28
N ILE A 131 11.36 17.32 3.96
CA ILE A 131 12.30 16.42 3.29
C ILE A 131 13.76 16.60 3.75
N ASN A 132 14.13 17.80 4.22
CA ASN A 132 15.47 18.06 4.72
C ASN A 132 15.63 17.79 6.23
N ARG A 133 14.53 17.47 6.94
CA ARG A 133 14.57 17.16 8.38
C ARG A 133 15.09 15.73 8.61
N PRO A 134 15.75 15.48 9.74
CA PRO A 134 16.07 14.11 10.13
C PRO A 134 14.82 13.24 10.21
N TYR A 135 14.85 12.03 9.64
CA TYR A 135 13.70 11.12 9.63
C TYR A 135 13.21 10.79 11.05
N SER A 136 14.14 10.69 12.01
CA SER A 136 13.85 10.43 13.44
C SER A 136 12.99 11.53 14.10
N LEU A 137 13.07 12.78 13.61
CA LEU A 137 12.36 13.93 14.16
C LEU A 137 10.99 14.20 13.48
N LEU A 138 10.58 13.34 12.55
CA LEU A 138 9.30 13.46 11.87
C LEU A 138 8.17 12.91 12.75
N SER A 139 7.02 13.57 12.70
CA SER A 139 5.77 13.07 13.30
C SER A 139 5.29 11.79 12.61
N GLY A 140 4.34 11.08 13.22
CA GLY A 140 3.74 9.87 12.64
C GLY A 140 3.13 10.14 11.26
N GLY A 141 2.37 11.22 11.11
CA GLY A 141 1.76 11.60 9.81
C GLY A 141 2.80 12.00 8.75
N GLU A 142 3.87 12.70 9.15
CA GLU A 142 4.97 13.04 8.23
C GLU A 142 5.70 11.77 7.76
N ARG A 143 5.94 10.81 8.64
CA ARG A 143 6.53 9.51 8.26
C ARG A 143 5.61 8.71 7.34
N GLN A 144 4.28 8.71 7.58
CA GLN A 144 3.31 8.06 6.69
C GLN A 144 3.34 8.65 5.27
N ARG A 145 3.47 9.98 5.14
CA ARG A 145 3.64 10.62 3.83
C ARG A 145 4.92 10.16 3.12
N LEU A 146 6.03 10.01 3.85
CA LEU A 146 7.27 9.50 3.24
C LEU A 146 7.17 8.02 2.83
N LEU A 147 6.49 7.18 3.62
CA LEU A 147 6.21 5.79 3.24
C LEU A 147 5.32 5.73 1.99
N LEU A 148 4.33 6.62 1.89
CA LEU A 148 3.52 6.76 0.68
C LEU A 148 4.38 7.21 -0.51
N ALA A 149 5.27 8.19 -0.33
CA ALA A 149 6.21 8.62 -1.37
C ALA A 149 7.08 7.46 -1.85
N GLN A 150 7.61 6.65 -0.92
CA GLN A 150 8.38 5.43 -1.24
C GLN A 150 7.57 4.45 -2.08
N ALA A 151 6.30 4.21 -1.71
CA ALA A 151 5.42 3.29 -2.44
C ALA A 151 5.06 3.82 -3.85
N LEU A 152 5.12 5.14 -4.06
CA LEU A 152 4.84 5.80 -5.35
C LEU A 152 6.07 5.92 -6.27
N LEU A 153 7.27 5.56 -5.78
CA LEU A 153 8.45 5.44 -6.64
C LEU A 153 8.17 4.44 -7.76
N ASN A 154 8.80 4.65 -8.92
CA ASN A 154 8.62 3.80 -10.11
C ASN A 154 7.22 3.82 -10.74
N LYS A 155 6.38 4.80 -10.38
CA LYS A 155 5.06 5.03 -11.02
C LYS A 155 4.18 3.78 -11.03
N PRO A 156 3.81 3.23 -9.87
CA PRO A 156 3.03 2.00 -9.79
C PRO A 156 1.65 2.17 -10.42
N LYS A 157 1.12 1.05 -10.97
CA LYS A 157 -0.28 0.95 -11.44
C LYS A 157 -1.21 0.40 -10.37
N ILE A 158 -0.66 -0.33 -9.39
CA ILE A 158 -1.36 -0.85 -8.23
C ILE A 158 -0.63 -0.36 -6.98
N LEU A 159 -1.38 0.17 -6.01
CA LEU A 159 -0.85 0.63 -4.73
C LEU A 159 -1.51 -0.18 -3.60
N LEU A 160 -0.69 -0.90 -2.86
CA LEU A 160 -1.09 -1.70 -1.71
C LEU A 160 -0.69 -0.98 -0.43
N LEU A 161 -1.67 -0.64 0.41
CA LEU A 161 -1.48 0.13 1.63
C LEU A 161 -1.90 -0.71 2.84
N ASP A 162 -0.94 -1.10 3.68
CA ASP A 162 -1.19 -1.96 4.84
C ASP A 162 -1.33 -1.12 6.12
N GLU A 163 -2.58 -0.87 6.54
CA GLU A 163 -2.98 -0.08 7.70
C GLU A 163 -2.32 1.32 7.78
N PRO A 164 -2.38 2.14 6.72
CA PRO A 164 -1.65 3.41 6.66
C PRO A 164 -2.19 4.48 7.61
N LEU A 165 -3.39 4.31 8.19
CA LEU A 165 -3.99 5.27 9.13
C LEU A 165 -3.67 4.95 10.59
N MET A 166 -2.96 3.85 10.86
CA MET A 166 -2.71 3.41 12.23
C MET A 166 -1.91 4.45 13.02
N ASN A 167 -2.37 4.74 14.25
CA ASN A 167 -1.79 5.73 15.17
C ASN A 167 -1.80 7.19 14.65
N LEU A 168 -2.65 7.53 13.69
CA LEU A 168 -2.90 8.90 13.28
C LEU A 168 -4.18 9.42 13.95
N ASP A 169 -4.18 10.69 14.32
CA ASP A 169 -5.42 11.36 14.73
C ASP A 169 -6.39 11.56 13.55
N PRO A 170 -7.70 11.77 13.82
CA PRO A 170 -8.72 11.84 12.78
C PRO A 170 -8.46 12.88 11.69
N TYR A 171 -7.85 14.02 12.04
CA TYR A 171 -7.54 15.07 11.06
C TYR A 171 -6.47 14.61 10.06
N TYR A 172 -5.39 13.97 10.56
CA TYR A 172 -4.34 13.44 9.68
C TYR A 172 -4.82 12.23 8.88
N GLN A 173 -5.73 11.40 9.44
CA GLN A 173 -6.38 10.31 8.71
C GLN A 173 -7.13 10.84 7.48
N ALA A 174 -8.04 11.80 7.67
CA ALA A 174 -8.81 12.40 6.59
C ALA A 174 -7.89 13.05 5.53
N THR A 175 -6.85 13.78 5.98
CA THR A 175 -5.89 14.41 5.08
C THR A 175 -5.11 13.39 4.23
N LEU A 176 -4.69 12.28 4.84
CA LEU A 176 -3.94 11.23 4.13
C LEU A 176 -4.84 10.49 3.13
N VAL A 177 -6.08 10.18 3.49
CA VAL A 177 -7.05 9.53 2.60
C VAL A 177 -7.36 10.42 1.40
N SER A 178 -7.64 11.72 1.63
CA SER A 178 -7.87 12.69 0.56
C SER A 178 -6.68 12.79 -0.40
N LEU A 179 -5.45 12.82 0.13
CA LEU A 179 -4.23 12.84 -0.66
C LEU A 179 -4.08 11.57 -1.52
N ILE A 180 -4.33 10.40 -0.94
CA ILE A 180 -4.27 9.12 -1.65
C ILE A 180 -5.30 9.08 -2.78
N ASP A 181 -6.52 9.55 -2.53
CA ASP A 181 -7.59 9.58 -3.54
C ASP A 181 -7.30 10.60 -4.66
N GLU A 182 -6.75 11.77 -4.33
CA GLU A 182 -6.26 12.76 -5.28
C GLU A 182 -5.22 12.15 -6.24
N ILE A 183 -4.24 11.42 -5.70
CA ILE A 183 -3.20 10.73 -6.47
C ILE A 183 -3.82 9.62 -7.33
N ARG A 184 -4.76 8.84 -6.78
CA ARG A 184 -5.49 7.80 -7.53
C ARG A 184 -6.18 8.37 -8.76
N LEU A 185 -6.96 9.43 -8.57
CA LEU A 185 -7.72 10.07 -9.65
C LEU A 185 -6.78 10.66 -10.72
N GLN A 186 -5.69 11.30 -10.30
CA GLN A 186 -4.74 11.93 -11.21
C GLN A 186 -3.97 10.92 -12.08
N TYR A 187 -3.62 9.75 -11.53
CA TYR A 187 -2.75 8.78 -12.19
C TYR A 187 -3.44 7.48 -12.59
N GLY A 188 -4.73 7.30 -12.26
CA GLY A 188 -5.49 6.08 -12.56
C GLY A 188 -4.96 4.85 -11.81
N ILE A 189 -4.40 5.04 -10.61
CA ILE A 189 -3.81 3.96 -9.81
C ILE A 189 -4.93 3.15 -9.15
N THR A 190 -4.83 1.81 -9.21
CA THR A 190 -5.72 0.91 -8.46
C THR A 190 -5.23 0.80 -7.02
N ILE A 191 -6.08 1.02 -6.03
CA ILE A 191 -5.71 1.04 -4.62
C ILE A 191 -6.39 -0.08 -3.86
N LEU A 192 -5.59 -0.85 -3.10
CA LEU A 192 -6.05 -1.74 -2.04
C LEU A 192 -5.55 -1.20 -0.70
N PHE A 193 -6.48 -0.89 0.17
CA PHE A 193 -6.22 -0.20 1.43
C PHE A 193 -6.74 -1.04 2.59
N THR A 194 -5.88 -1.58 3.44
CA THR A 194 -6.34 -2.32 4.62
C THR A 194 -6.65 -1.38 5.78
N SER A 195 -7.77 -1.62 6.44
CA SER A 195 -8.18 -0.91 7.65
C SER A 195 -8.99 -1.83 8.57
N HIS A 196 -9.14 -1.43 9.81
CA HIS A 196 -10.12 -2.00 10.74
C HIS A 196 -11.36 -1.10 10.90
N ASP A 197 -11.29 0.15 10.40
CA ASP A 197 -12.36 1.13 10.40
C ASP A 197 -12.58 1.68 8.98
N ILE A 198 -13.83 1.72 8.56
CA ILE A 198 -14.24 2.25 7.25
C ILE A 198 -14.49 3.75 7.27
N ASN A 199 -14.82 4.33 8.43
CA ASN A 199 -15.31 5.71 8.51
C ASN A 199 -14.41 6.72 7.78
N PRO A 200 -13.06 6.69 7.91
CA PRO A 200 -12.20 7.62 7.20
C PRO A 200 -12.20 7.45 5.68
N LEU A 201 -12.70 6.31 5.17
CA LEU A 201 -12.60 5.88 3.78
C LEU A 201 -13.91 6.02 2.99
N ILE A 202 -15.05 6.19 3.66
CA ILE A 202 -16.40 6.11 3.06
C ILE A 202 -16.54 6.99 1.82
N SER A 203 -15.97 8.20 1.83
CA SER A 203 -16.09 9.15 0.73
C SER A 203 -15.25 8.81 -0.51
N SER A 204 -14.23 7.97 -0.35
CA SER A 204 -13.24 7.69 -1.41
C SER A 204 -13.35 6.27 -1.96
N VAL A 205 -13.94 5.35 -1.18
CA VAL A 205 -13.99 3.92 -1.50
C VAL A 205 -15.29 3.57 -2.22
N GLY A 206 -15.17 2.89 -3.37
CA GLY A 206 -16.34 2.40 -4.12
C GLY A 206 -16.83 1.04 -3.64
N ARG A 207 -15.90 0.15 -3.29
CA ARG A 207 -16.18 -1.24 -2.89
C ARG A 207 -15.35 -1.63 -1.68
N VAL A 208 -15.87 -2.58 -0.92
CA VAL A 208 -15.21 -3.13 0.27
C VAL A 208 -15.04 -4.63 0.11
N LEU A 209 -13.83 -5.11 0.42
CA LEU A 209 -13.53 -6.51 0.61
C LEU A 209 -13.50 -6.80 2.12
N TYR A 210 -14.44 -7.57 2.61
CA TYR A 210 -14.56 -7.91 4.02
C TYR A 210 -14.01 -9.31 4.30
N LEU A 211 -13.07 -9.39 5.24
CA LEU A 211 -12.46 -10.65 5.70
C LEU A 211 -12.94 -10.99 7.09
N ALA A 212 -13.72 -12.07 7.23
CA ALA A 212 -14.18 -12.55 8.53
C ALA A 212 -14.43 -14.07 8.53
N LYS A 213 -14.14 -14.70 9.67
CA LYS A 213 -14.49 -16.11 9.95
C LYS A 213 -14.14 -17.09 8.82
N GLY A 214 -12.98 -16.91 8.20
CA GLY A 214 -12.51 -17.77 7.11
C GLY A 214 -13.18 -17.55 5.76
N LYS A 215 -13.92 -16.45 5.60
CA LYS A 215 -14.56 -16.04 4.36
C LYS A 215 -14.04 -14.67 3.90
N ALA A 216 -14.07 -14.45 2.59
CA ALA A 216 -13.79 -13.18 1.96
C ALA A 216 -14.98 -12.82 1.07
N VAL A 217 -15.54 -11.63 1.23
CA VAL A 217 -16.68 -11.14 0.45
C VAL A 217 -16.36 -9.74 -0.05
N ILE A 218 -16.70 -9.43 -1.30
CA ILE A 218 -16.56 -8.10 -1.85
C ILE A 218 -17.92 -7.57 -2.30
N GLY A 219 -18.23 -6.32 -1.93
CA GLY A 219 -19.50 -5.67 -2.25
C GLY A 219 -19.35 -4.15 -2.29
N LEU A 220 -20.44 -3.46 -2.59
CA LEU A 220 -20.50 -1.99 -2.53
C LEU A 220 -20.48 -1.50 -1.09
N VAL A 221 -19.95 -0.31 -0.87
CA VAL A 221 -19.89 0.31 0.48
C VAL A 221 -21.27 0.39 1.13
N ASN A 222 -22.34 0.60 0.35
CA ASN A 222 -23.71 0.74 0.86
C ASN A 222 -24.38 -0.60 1.17
N GLU A 223 -23.72 -1.73 0.94
CA GLU A 223 -24.26 -3.09 1.19
C GLU A 223 -23.66 -3.74 2.43
N ILE A 224 -22.78 -3.04 3.15
CA ILE A 224 -22.08 -3.44 4.37
C ILE A 224 -22.52 -2.54 5.51
#